data_abe9d88e0aa72fe9d8016f640f877617
#
_entry.id   abe9d88e0aa72fe9d8016f640f877617
#
_cell.length_a   1.000
_cell.length_b   1.000
_cell.length_c   1.000
_cell.angle_alpha   90.00
_cell.angle_beta   90.00
_cell.angle_gamma   90.00
#
_symmetry.space_group_name_H-M   'P 1'
#
loop_
_entity.id
_entity.type
_entity.pdbx_description
1 polymer ?
#
loop_
_entity_poly.entity_id
_entity_poly.type
_entity_poly.pdbx_seq_one_letter_code
_entity_poly.pdbx_strand_id
1 'polypeptide(L)'
;TVQLDKSKLLGFITRYGSSNSHTAILARTMNIPALTGVDFDDSWDGKLAVLDGYNHCVYIDPAQELLSAMEEKRKGDLKQEALLQGLKKKPNVTLDGREIKVYANIGNAGDVGLVLQNDAQGIGLFRSEFIYLDSQDYPTEDQQFMLYKRVVETMAGKKVIIRTLDIGADKQADYFGLDKEENPALGYRA
;
A
#
# COMPACT_ATOMS: atom_id res chain seq x y z
N THR A 1 22.07 -0.62 -5.19
CA THR A 1 20.66 -0.13 -5.19
C THR A 1 20.60 0.98 -6.24
N VAL A 2 20.02 0.70 -7.41
CA VAL A 2 19.80 1.73 -8.43
C VAL A 2 18.81 2.73 -7.86
N GLN A 3 19.23 3.96 -7.64
CA GLN A 3 18.33 5.06 -7.34
C GLN A 3 17.61 5.45 -8.63
N LEU A 4 16.43 4.87 -8.85
CA LEU A 4 15.58 5.26 -9.96
C LEU A 4 15.04 6.69 -9.72
N ASP A 5 15.12 7.52 -10.74
CA ASP A 5 14.50 8.83 -10.74
C ASP A 5 12.96 8.66 -10.76
N LYS A 6 12.36 8.86 -9.60
CA LYS A 6 10.91 8.66 -9.40
C LYS A 6 10.05 9.51 -10.35
N SER A 7 10.55 10.64 -10.80
CA SER A 7 9.81 11.53 -11.71
C SER A 7 9.65 10.97 -13.13
N LYS A 8 10.51 10.01 -13.51
CA LYS A 8 10.54 9.38 -14.83
C LYS A 8 9.93 7.98 -14.85
N LEU A 9 9.64 7.43 -13.66
CA LEU A 9 9.11 6.08 -13.54
C LEU A 9 7.58 6.11 -13.67
N LEU A 10 7.05 5.66 -14.81
CA LEU A 10 5.61 5.61 -15.10
C LEU A 10 4.96 4.30 -14.65
N GLY A 11 5.73 3.25 -14.47
CA GLY A 11 5.30 1.93 -14.04
C GLY A 11 6.45 0.95 -14.10
N PHE A 12 6.26 -0.28 -13.65
CA PHE A 12 7.25 -1.33 -13.80
C PHE A 12 6.62 -2.73 -13.84
N ILE A 13 7.38 -3.66 -14.38
CA ILE A 13 7.05 -5.08 -14.40
C ILE A 13 8.19 -5.86 -13.74
N THR A 14 7.86 -6.97 -13.11
CA THR A 14 8.84 -7.90 -12.55
C THR A 14 8.54 -9.33 -12.97
N ARG A 15 9.59 -10.10 -13.28
CA ARG A 15 9.46 -11.53 -13.61
C ARG A 15 9.08 -12.35 -12.40
N TYR A 16 9.61 -11.99 -11.24
CA TYR A 16 9.38 -12.68 -9.97
C TYR A 16 8.84 -11.71 -8.93
N GLY A 17 8.17 -12.26 -7.93
CA GLY A 17 7.65 -11.50 -6.79
C GLY A 17 6.16 -11.73 -6.60
N SER A 18 5.70 -11.39 -5.40
CA SER A 18 4.29 -11.40 -5.04
C SER A 18 3.74 -9.99 -4.91
N SER A 19 2.43 -9.86 -4.80
CA SER A 19 1.75 -8.60 -4.50
C SER A 19 2.20 -7.96 -3.16
N ASN A 20 2.86 -8.72 -2.31
CA ASN A 20 3.39 -8.28 -1.02
C ASN A 20 4.92 -8.04 -1.04
N SER A 21 5.57 -8.16 -2.20
CA SER A 21 7.01 -7.86 -2.32
C SER A 21 7.30 -6.39 -2.05
N HIS A 22 8.53 -6.09 -1.62
CA HIS A 22 8.98 -4.70 -1.44
C HIS A 22 8.75 -3.83 -2.67
N THR A 23 8.93 -4.40 -3.86
CA THR A 23 8.70 -3.71 -5.13
C THR A 23 7.22 -3.37 -5.34
N ALA A 24 6.31 -4.29 -5.01
CA ALA A 24 4.87 -4.03 -5.10
C ALA A 24 4.40 -2.98 -4.06
N ILE A 25 4.97 -3.01 -2.85
CA ILE A 25 4.73 -2.00 -1.83
C ILE A 25 5.21 -0.62 -2.32
N LEU A 26 6.40 -0.56 -2.93
CA LEU A 26 6.94 0.69 -3.49
C LEU A 26 6.04 1.26 -4.59
N ALA A 27 5.54 0.42 -5.50
CA ALA A 27 4.59 0.84 -6.54
C ALA A 27 3.34 1.49 -5.96
N ARG A 28 2.74 0.83 -4.96
CA ARG A 28 1.56 1.36 -4.26
C ARG A 28 1.85 2.70 -3.59
N THR A 29 3.02 2.82 -2.93
CA THR A 29 3.44 4.07 -2.28
C THR A 29 3.65 5.20 -3.30
N MET A 30 4.13 4.86 -4.50
CA MET A 30 4.35 5.81 -5.59
C MET A 30 3.09 6.06 -6.43
N ASN A 31 2.01 5.32 -6.19
CA ASN A 31 0.77 5.35 -6.98
C ASN A 31 1.02 5.12 -8.49
N ILE A 32 1.89 4.17 -8.82
CA ILE A 32 2.20 3.80 -10.20
C ILE A 32 1.80 2.35 -10.47
N PRO A 33 1.38 2.03 -11.71
CA PRO A 33 1.03 0.66 -12.06
C PRO A 33 2.25 -0.25 -11.99
N ALA A 34 2.04 -1.47 -11.46
CA ALA A 34 3.05 -2.50 -11.41
C ALA A 34 2.42 -3.88 -11.66
N LEU A 35 3.11 -4.71 -12.42
CA LEU A 35 2.73 -6.11 -12.64
C LEU A 35 3.87 -7.03 -12.21
N THR A 36 3.51 -8.11 -11.53
CA THR A 36 4.45 -9.16 -11.11
C THR A 36 4.15 -10.46 -11.87
N GLY A 37 5.18 -11.29 -12.07
CA GLY A 37 5.00 -12.56 -12.78
C GLY A 37 4.91 -12.42 -14.30
N VAL A 38 5.40 -11.30 -14.85
CA VAL A 38 5.42 -11.07 -16.31
C VAL A 38 6.71 -11.64 -16.87
N ASP A 39 6.60 -12.55 -17.83
CA ASP A 39 7.75 -13.01 -18.59
C ASP A 39 8.08 -12.00 -19.69
N PHE A 40 9.30 -11.48 -19.67
CA PHE A 40 9.79 -10.49 -20.61
C PHE A 40 11.24 -10.77 -20.99
N ASP A 41 11.68 -10.26 -22.11
CA ASP A 41 13.07 -10.35 -22.58
C ASP A 41 13.63 -8.99 -22.98
N ASP A 42 14.91 -8.97 -23.28
CA ASP A 42 15.66 -7.74 -23.61
C ASP A 42 15.20 -7.12 -24.94
N SER A 43 14.41 -7.83 -25.76
CA SER A 43 13.86 -7.30 -27.01
C SER A 43 12.82 -6.18 -26.78
N TRP A 44 12.36 -6.01 -25.55
CA TRP A 44 11.42 -4.96 -25.16
C TRP A 44 12.13 -3.63 -24.88
N ASP A 45 13.45 -3.64 -24.72
CA ASP A 45 14.19 -2.42 -24.45
C ASP A 45 14.03 -1.38 -25.57
N GLY A 46 13.79 -0.14 -25.17
CA GLY A 46 13.54 0.98 -26.08
C GLY A 46 12.17 0.98 -26.79
N LYS A 47 11.33 -0.02 -26.56
CA LYS A 47 10.00 -0.07 -27.14
C LYS A 47 8.96 0.71 -26.36
N LEU A 48 7.93 1.17 -27.07
CA LEU A 48 6.76 1.75 -26.43
C LEU A 48 5.97 0.65 -25.72
N ALA A 49 5.64 0.89 -24.42
CA ALA A 49 4.87 -0.04 -23.63
C ALA A 49 3.66 0.64 -22.98
N VAL A 50 2.54 -0.06 -22.95
CA VAL A 50 1.37 0.30 -22.15
C VAL A 50 1.19 -0.72 -21.03
N LEU A 51 1.13 -0.25 -19.80
CA LEU A 51 0.91 -1.05 -18.60
C LEU A 51 -0.50 -0.79 -18.07
N ASP A 52 -1.39 -1.77 -18.21
CA ASP A 52 -2.76 -1.71 -17.68
C ASP A 52 -2.86 -2.52 -16.38
N GLY A 53 -2.76 -1.82 -15.25
CA GLY A 53 -2.87 -2.43 -13.92
C GLY A 53 -4.28 -2.91 -13.57
N TYR A 54 -5.32 -2.44 -14.27
CA TYR A 54 -6.70 -2.89 -14.05
C TYR A 54 -6.96 -4.26 -14.68
N ASN A 55 -6.46 -4.46 -15.91
CA ASN A 55 -6.63 -5.71 -16.65
C ASN A 55 -5.44 -6.66 -16.50
N HIS A 56 -4.42 -6.27 -15.73
CA HIS A 56 -3.19 -7.05 -15.51
C HIS A 56 -2.46 -7.40 -16.81
N CYS A 57 -2.42 -6.44 -17.74
CA CYS A 57 -1.84 -6.62 -19.07
C CYS A 57 -0.71 -5.62 -19.33
N VAL A 58 0.28 -6.07 -20.10
CA VAL A 58 1.29 -5.20 -20.71
C VAL A 58 1.22 -5.39 -22.22
N TYR A 59 1.25 -4.28 -22.96
CA TYR A 59 1.26 -4.27 -24.42
C TYR A 59 2.55 -3.61 -24.89
N ILE A 60 3.30 -4.31 -25.74
CA ILE A 60 4.56 -3.83 -26.33
C ILE A 60 4.30 -3.45 -27.77
N ASP A 61 4.75 -2.26 -28.17
CA ASP A 61 4.48 -1.65 -29.49
C ASP A 61 2.98 -1.75 -29.88
N PRO A 62 2.05 -1.26 -29.00
CA PRO A 62 0.62 -1.40 -29.25
C PRO A 62 0.21 -0.68 -30.54
N ALA A 63 -0.80 -1.22 -31.22
CA ALA A 63 -1.42 -0.54 -32.35
C ALA A 63 -1.97 0.84 -31.92
N GLN A 64 -2.03 1.77 -32.88
CA GLN A 64 -2.41 3.17 -32.61
C GLN A 64 -3.80 3.30 -31.98
N GLU A 65 -4.74 2.44 -32.36
CA GLU A 65 -6.09 2.42 -31.82
C GLU A 65 -6.09 2.08 -30.32
N LEU A 66 -5.30 1.07 -29.92
CA LEU A 66 -5.17 0.68 -28.52
C LEU A 66 -4.46 1.77 -27.71
N LEU A 67 -3.39 2.34 -28.26
CA LEU A 67 -2.65 3.43 -27.62
C LEU A 67 -3.59 4.61 -27.35
N SER A 68 -4.36 5.03 -28.34
CA SER A 68 -5.31 6.14 -28.19
C SER A 68 -6.40 5.85 -27.14
N ALA A 69 -6.92 4.62 -27.11
CA ALA A 69 -7.91 4.21 -26.11
C ALA A 69 -7.32 4.24 -24.69
N MET A 70 -6.07 3.77 -24.50
CA MET A 70 -5.40 3.78 -23.20
C MET A 70 -5.00 5.19 -22.75
N GLU A 71 -4.62 6.07 -23.67
CA GLU A 71 -4.38 7.48 -23.36
C GLU A 71 -5.64 8.18 -22.90
N GLU A 72 -6.78 7.93 -23.51
CA GLU A 72 -8.06 8.50 -23.09
C GLU A 72 -8.49 7.99 -21.73
N LYS A 73 -8.33 6.69 -21.47
CA LYS A 73 -8.55 6.09 -20.14
C LYS A 73 -7.66 6.75 -19.09
N ARG A 74 -6.37 6.92 -19.36
CA ARG A 74 -5.42 7.58 -18.47
C ARG A 74 -5.83 9.03 -18.17
N LYS A 75 -6.27 9.78 -19.18
CA LYS A 75 -6.79 11.15 -18.97
C LYS A 75 -8.01 11.15 -18.05
N GLY A 76 -8.91 10.18 -18.20
CA GLY A 76 -10.05 9.99 -17.31
C GLY A 76 -9.62 9.74 -15.86
N ASP A 77 -8.69 8.81 -15.66
CA ASP A 77 -8.15 8.48 -14.34
C ASP A 77 -7.47 9.68 -13.67
N LEU A 78 -6.63 10.41 -14.40
CA LEU A 78 -5.98 11.62 -13.91
C LEU A 78 -6.99 12.72 -13.54
N LYS A 79 -8.06 12.87 -14.31
CA LYS A 79 -9.14 13.82 -14.01
C LYS A 79 -9.86 13.42 -12.72
N GLN A 80 -10.14 12.14 -12.55
CA GLN A 80 -10.76 11.62 -11.32
C GLN A 80 -9.84 11.81 -10.11
N GLU A 81 -8.56 11.51 -10.25
CA GLU A 81 -7.56 11.75 -9.20
C GLU A 81 -7.52 13.24 -8.80
N ALA A 82 -7.49 14.14 -9.78
CA ALA A 82 -7.52 15.58 -9.51
C ALA A 82 -8.79 16.00 -8.75
N LEU A 83 -9.95 15.43 -9.08
CA LEU A 83 -11.19 15.67 -8.33
C LEU A 83 -11.08 15.19 -6.88
N LEU A 84 -10.54 13.99 -6.66
CA LEU A 84 -10.31 13.44 -5.31
C LEU A 84 -9.32 14.31 -4.50
N GLN A 85 -8.23 14.76 -5.14
CA GLN A 85 -7.28 15.69 -4.51
C GLN A 85 -7.97 17.02 -4.10
N GLY A 86 -8.94 17.48 -4.87
CA GLY A 86 -9.75 18.66 -4.55
C GLY A 86 -10.68 18.47 -3.34
N LEU A 87 -10.85 17.25 -2.84
CA LEU A 87 -11.60 16.98 -1.59
C LEU A 87 -10.76 17.16 -0.33
N LYS A 88 -9.43 17.17 -0.45
CA LYS A 88 -8.55 17.41 0.70
C LYS A 88 -8.90 18.73 1.39
N LYS A 89 -8.81 18.71 2.73
CA LYS A 89 -9.16 19.85 3.59
C LYS A 89 -10.62 20.30 3.56
N LYS A 90 -11.49 19.60 2.82
CA LYS A 90 -12.92 19.85 2.92
C LYS A 90 -13.48 19.13 4.15
N PRO A 91 -14.48 19.71 4.82
CA PRO A 91 -15.15 19.04 5.93
C PRO A 91 -15.88 17.80 5.43
N ASN A 92 -15.72 16.70 6.15
CA ASN A 92 -16.44 15.46 5.91
C ASN A 92 -17.78 15.54 6.62
N VAL A 93 -18.79 16.07 5.96
CA VAL A 93 -20.11 16.33 6.53
C VAL A 93 -21.17 15.63 5.68
N THR A 94 -22.11 14.95 6.33
CA THR A 94 -23.28 14.35 5.68
C THR A 94 -24.26 15.43 5.22
N LEU A 95 -25.23 15.06 4.39
CA LEU A 95 -26.25 16.00 3.89
C LEU A 95 -27.09 16.64 5.00
N ASP A 96 -27.27 15.94 6.12
CA ASP A 96 -27.97 16.43 7.32
C ASP A 96 -27.07 17.22 8.28
N GLY A 97 -25.82 17.51 7.86
CA GLY A 97 -24.89 18.36 8.61
C GLY A 97 -24.05 17.65 9.68
N ARG A 98 -24.08 16.31 9.75
CA ARG A 98 -23.27 15.55 10.71
C ARG A 98 -21.84 15.41 10.25
N GLU A 99 -20.88 15.81 11.09
CA GLU A 99 -19.46 15.61 10.83
C GLU A 99 -19.08 14.12 10.98
N ILE A 100 -18.39 13.58 9.97
CA ILE A 100 -17.84 12.21 9.97
C ILE A 100 -16.33 12.31 9.97
N LYS A 101 -15.71 11.67 10.95
CA LYS A 101 -14.24 11.60 11.02
C LYS A 101 -13.71 10.45 10.17
N VAL A 102 -12.76 10.78 9.29
CA VAL A 102 -12.11 9.80 8.40
C VAL A 102 -10.69 9.54 8.89
N TYR A 103 -10.44 8.29 9.25
CA TYR A 103 -9.14 7.82 9.74
C TYR A 103 -8.51 6.83 8.77
N ALA A 104 -7.18 6.83 8.73
CA ALA A 104 -6.42 5.88 7.92
C ALA A 104 -6.19 4.54 8.65
N ASN A 105 -6.03 3.47 7.89
CA ASN A 105 -5.47 2.21 8.35
C ASN A 105 -4.03 2.11 7.87
N ILE A 106 -3.09 1.76 8.75
CA ILE A 106 -1.69 1.57 8.40
C ILE A 106 -1.17 0.20 8.85
N GLY A 107 -0.17 -0.32 8.14
CA GLY A 107 0.53 -1.55 8.47
C GLY A 107 1.95 -1.31 8.99
N ASN A 108 2.55 -0.17 8.67
CA ASN A 108 3.90 0.17 9.09
C ASN A 108 4.06 1.69 9.32
N ALA A 109 5.14 2.08 9.99
CA ALA A 109 5.40 3.50 10.27
C ALA A 109 5.70 4.35 9.01
N GLY A 110 6.13 3.72 7.90
CA GLY A 110 6.36 4.40 6.62
C GLY A 110 5.09 4.94 5.99
N ASP A 111 3.93 4.34 6.31
CA ASP A 111 2.63 4.77 5.78
C ASP A 111 2.18 6.13 6.31
N VAL A 112 2.74 6.60 7.45
CA VAL A 112 2.34 7.85 8.09
C VAL A 112 2.49 9.06 7.16
N GLY A 113 3.51 9.06 6.31
CA GLY A 113 3.69 10.10 5.29
C GLY A 113 2.49 10.22 4.35
N LEU A 114 1.96 9.08 3.88
CA LEU A 114 0.76 9.02 3.03
C LEU A 114 -0.50 9.45 3.78
N VAL A 115 -0.61 9.08 5.07
CA VAL A 115 -1.72 9.50 5.94
C VAL A 115 -1.81 11.02 6.00
N LEU A 116 -0.67 11.68 6.25
CA LEU A 116 -0.59 13.14 6.31
C LEU A 116 -0.79 13.78 4.93
N GLN A 117 -0.20 13.20 3.90
CA GLN A 117 -0.34 13.68 2.53
C GLN A 117 -1.80 13.66 2.05
N ASN A 118 -2.58 12.67 2.48
CA ASN A 118 -3.99 12.53 2.14
C ASN A 118 -4.95 13.18 3.15
N ASP A 119 -4.41 13.97 4.08
CA ASP A 119 -5.17 14.75 5.05
C ASP A 119 -6.12 13.93 5.93
N ALA A 120 -5.72 12.70 6.28
CA ALA A 120 -6.49 11.91 7.22
C ALA A 120 -6.52 12.57 8.61
N GLN A 121 -7.66 12.49 9.27
CA GLN A 121 -7.88 13.12 10.59
C GLN A 121 -7.18 12.36 11.73
N GLY A 122 -6.58 11.22 11.41
CA GLY A 122 -5.83 10.38 12.34
C GLY A 122 -5.62 8.98 11.80
N ILE A 123 -5.14 8.09 12.65
CA ILE A 123 -4.99 6.65 12.39
C ILE A 123 -6.04 5.92 13.20
N GLY A 124 -6.99 5.29 12.51
CA GLY A 124 -8.06 4.49 13.10
C GLY A 124 -7.65 3.06 13.42
N LEU A 125 -6.63 2.57 12.73
CA LEU A 125 -6.07 1.25 12.97
C LEU A 125 -4.60 1.21 12.54
N PHE A 126 -3.69 1.09 13.50
CA PHE A 126 -2.33 0.67 13.24
C PHE A 126 -2.21 -0.82 13.54
N ARG A 127 -1.96 -1.62 12.52
CA ARG A 127 -1.86 -3.07 12.60
C ARG A 127 -0.47 -3.46 13.05
N SER A 128 -0.28 -3.64 14.37
CA SER A 128 1.04 -3.91 14.96
C SER A 128 1.59 -5.30 14.62
N GLU A 129 0.77 -6.22 14.16
CA GLU A 129 1.20 -7.56 13.78
C GLU A 129 2.28 -7.56 12.68
N PHE A 130 2.33 -6.56 11.83
CA PHE A 130 3.38 -6.44 10.80
C PHE A 130 4.78 -6.25 11.41
N ILE A 131 4.89 -5.70 12.63
CA ILE A 131 6.17 -5.59 13.33
C ILE A 131 6.74 -6.98 13.61
N TYR A 132 5.86 -7.90 13.98
CA TYR A 132 6.20 -9.29 14.27
C TYR A 132 6.46 -10.09 13.00
N LEU A 133 5.64 -9.92 11.98
CA LEU A 133 5.78 -10.63 10.70
C LEU A 133 7.05 -10.26 9.94
N ASP A 134 7.53 -9.03 10.10
CA ASP A 134 8.77 -8.55 9.48
C ASP A 134 10.02 -8.86 10.32
N SER A 135 9.85 -9.46 11.50
CA SER A 135 10.94 -9.83 12.41
C SER A 135 11.28 -11.32 12.32
N GLN A 136 12.52 -11.69 12.66
CA GLN A 136 12.96 -13.09 12.76
C GLN A 136 12.75 -13.68 14.16
N ASP A 137 12.43 -12.84 15.15
CA ASP A 137 12.16 -13.17 16.53
C ASP A 137 11.20 -12.14 17.12
N TYR A 138 10.74 -12.36 18.34
CA TYR A 138 9.87 -11.43 19.05
C TYR A 138 10.50 -10.03 19.14
N PRO A 139 9.83 -8.98 18.61
CA PRO A 139 10.33 -7.63 18.77
C PRO A 139 10.36 -7.23 20.23
N THR A 140 11.47 -6.65 20.67
CA THR A 140 11.65 -6.18 22.04
C THR A 140 10.68 -5.03 22.37
N GLU A 141 10.45 -4.80 23.66
CA GLU A 141 9.65 -3.66 24.13
C GLU A 141 10.19 -2.33 23.59
N ASP A 142 11.52 -2.14 23.63
CA ASP A 142 12.17 -0.94 23.11
C ASP A 142 11.94 -0.74 21.61
N GLN A 143 12.02 -1.81 20.83
CA GLN A 143 11.76 -1.74 19.38
C GLN A 143 10.31 -1.33 19.11
N GLN A 144 9.35 -1.92 19.80
CA GLN A 144 7.93 -1.58 19.69
C GLN A 144 7.68 -0.13 20.17
N PHE A 145 8.25 0.25 21.31
CA PHE A 145 8.13 1.60 21.86
C PHE A 145 8.64 2.66 20.89
N MET A 146 9.85 2.49 20.34
CA MET A 146 10.44 3.45 19.41
C MET A 146 9.59 3.59 18.14
N LEU A 147 9.01 2.51 17.66
CA LEU A 147 8.17 2.52 16.47
C LEU A 147 6.83 3.23 16.75
N TYR A 148 6.16 2.89 17.85
CA TYR A 148 4.90 3.54 18.25
C TYR A 148 5.10 5.02 18.53
N LYS A 149 6.16 5.37 19.28
CA LYS A 149 6.55 6.75 19.55
C LYS A 149 6.72 7.54 18.27
N ARG A 150 7.48 7.01 17.30
CA ARG A 150 7.69 7.67 16.01
C ARG A 150 6.37 7.95 15.27
N VAL A 151 5.45 7.00 15.25
CA VAL A 151 4.14 7.17 14.61
C VAL A 151 3.34 8.26 15.32
N VAL A 152 3.24 8.19 16.65
CA VAL A 152 2.45 9.15 17.45
C VAL A 152 3.01 10.57 17.34
N GLU A 153 4.33 10.72 17.45
CA GLU A 153 4.98 12.04 17.31
C GLU A 153 4.79 12.62 15.89
N THR A 154 4.92 11.78 14.85
CA THR A 154 4.71 12.23 13.47
C THR A 154 3.27 12.64 13.21
N MET A 155 2.30 12.02 13.89
CA MET A 155 0.88 12.39 13.78
C MET A 155 0.53 13.68 14.54
N ALA A 156 1.45 14.27 15.31
CA ALA A 156 1.37 15.62 15.88
C ALA A 156 0.04 15.92 16.60
N GLY A 157 -0.38 15.05 17.54
CA GLY A 157 -1.59 15.20 18.34
C GLY A 157 -2.88 14.70 17.67
N LYS A 158 -2.84 14.24 16.43
CA LYS A 158 -3.97 13.54 15.80
C LYS A 158 -4.16 12.17 16.47
N LYS A 159 -5.40 11.69 16.50
CA LYS A 159 -5.73 10.38 17.10
C LYS A 159 -4.98 9.24 16.42
N VAL A 160 -4.39 8.35 17.22
CA VAL A 160 -3.77 7.09 16.77
C VAL A 160 -4.33 5.95 17.61
N ILE A 161 -4.91 4.95 16.95
CA ILE A 161 -5.34 3.71 17.57
C ILE A 161 -4.38 2.62 17.14
N ILE A 162 -3.68 2.02 18.09
CA ILE A 162 -2.76 0.91 17.88
C ILE A 162 -3.50 -0.36 18.29
N ARG A 163 -3.62 -1.32 17.37
CA ARG A 163 -4.07 -2.66 17.71
C ARG A 163 -2.89 -3.41 18.31
N THR A 164 -3.07 -3.99 19.47
CA THR A 164 -2.10 -4.91 20.07
C THR A 164 -2.00 -6.17 19.19
N LEU A 165 -1.07 -7.07 19.52
CA LEU A 165 -0.78 -8.26 18.73
C LEU A 165 -2.07 -9.03 18.37
N ASP A 166 -2.29 -9.18 17.06
CA ASP A 166 -3.38 -9.94 16.47
C ASP A 166 -2.79 -10.89 15.40
N ILE A 167 -2.15 -11.96 15.87
CA ILE A 167 -1.55 -13.01 15.04
C ILE A 167 -2.38 -14.27 15.18
N GLY A 168 -2.63 -14.91 14.05
CA GLY A 168 -3.38 -16.16 13.95
C GLY A 168 -4.10 -16.28 12.63
N ALA A 169 -4.74 -17.38 12.40
CA ALA A 169 -5.50 -17.74 11.20
C ALA A 169 -4.64 -17.78 9.92
N ASP A 170 -4.43 -16.66 9.29
CA ASP A 170 -3.77 -16.50 8.00
C ASP A 170 -2.36 -15.89 8.12
N LYS A 171 -1.97 -15.48 9.34
CA LYS A 171 -0.72 -14.76 9.58
C LYS A 171 0.05 -15.46 10.68
N GLN A 172 1.06 -16.25 10.32
CA GLN A 172 1.95 -16.91 11.27
C GLN A 172 3.39 -16.51 10.99
N ALA A 173 4.15 -16.28 12.05
CA ALA A 173 5.60 -16.24 12.00
C ALA A 173 6.11 -17.55 12.62
N ASP A 174 7.05 -18.22 11.95
CA ASP A 174 7.54 -19.55 12.34
C ASP A 174 8.07 -19.60 13.78
N TYR A 175 8.64 -18.49 14.25
CA TYR A 175 9.18 -18.38 15.60
C TYR A 175 8.14 -18.33 16.71
N PHE A 176 6.84 -18.20 16.39
CA PHE A 176 5.78 -18.30 17.40
C PHE A 176 5.58 -19.72 17.93
N GLY A 177 6.01 -20.74 17.17
CA GLY A 177 5.90 -22.13 17.57
C GLY A 177 4.46 -22.60 17.81
N LEU A 178 3.49 -21.95 17.20
CA LEU A 178 2.08 -22.33 17.29
C LEU A 178 1.77 -23.49 16.37
N ASP A 179 1.04 -24.46 16.87
CA ASP A 179 0.55 -25.58 16.07
C ASP A 179 -0.37 -25.10 14.95
N LYS A 180 -0.33 -25.79 13.82
CA LYS A 180 -1.22 -25.51 12.71
C LYS A 180 -2.62 -26.01 13.03
N GLU A 181 -3.57 -25.11 13.11
CA GLU A 181 -4.99 -25.40 13.38
C GLU A 181 -5.80 -25.39 12.10
N GLU A 182 -6.81 -26.26 11.98
CA GLU A 182 -7.73 -26.27 10.84
C GLU A 182 -8.62 -25.03 10.80
N ASN A 183 -8.98 -24.51 11.97
CA ASN A 183 -9.77 -23.29 12.10
C ASN A 183 -9.18 -22.35 13.16
N PRO A 184 -8.08 -21.66 12.85
CA PRO A 184 -7.35 -20.83 13.80
C PRO A 184 -8.18 -19.71 14.43
N ALA A 185 -9.23 -19.25 13.75
CA ALA A 185 -10.10 -18.21 14.27
C ALA A 185 -10.96 -18.68 15.46
N LEU A 186 -11.14 -19.99 15.63
CA LEU A 186 -11.86 -20.62 16.73
C LEU A 186 -10.91 -21.41 17.65
N GLY A 187 -9.61 -21.39 17.40
CA GLY A 187 -8.60 -22.12 18.14
C GLY A 187 -7.96 -21.34 19.28
N TYR A 188 -6.66 -21.55 19.49
CA TYR A 188 -5.89 -20.97 20.60
C TYR A 188 -5.96 -19.44 20.69
N ARG A 189 -6.22 -18.78 19.57
CA ARG A 189 -6.38 -17.33 19.48
C ARG A 189 -7.72 -16.81 20.03
N ALA A 190 -8.78 -17.62 20.02
CA ALA A 190 -10.15 -17.19 20.31
C ALA A 190 -10.41 -16.91 21.80
#